data_5fc623eb251060bc004f87e5d5c63e6b
#
_entry.id   5fc623eb251060bc004f87e5d5c63e6b
#
_cell.length_a   1.000
_cell.length_b   1.000
_cell.length_c   1.000
_cell.angle_alpha   90.00
_cell.angle_beta   90.00
_cell.angle_gamma   90.00
#
_symmetry.space_group_name_H-M   'P 1'
#
loop_
_entity.id
_entity.type
_entity.pdbx_description
1 polymer ?
#
loop_
_entity_poly.entity_id
_entity_poly.type
_entity_poly.pdbx_seq_one_letter_code
_entity_poly.pdbx_strand_id
1 'polypeptide(L)'
;IKIRLTAKADSHELAEELIAPMESRVRERLGRLVFGTDEQTIERIIMDLARSKGWSIGTAESATGGMVAARLTSIPGSSAFFRGSVVAYHEDIKRGLLAVPEQAIAEHGVVSEPVAIAMADGAAEALSADVVVSVTGSAGPDPQEQPVGTMVIAVHTPERTMARTVSLPGDRERVRAYTTTGALHLARLAMSGDWWSGRPKSGRWI
;
A
#
# COMPACT_ATOMS: atom_id res chain seq x y z
N ILE A 1 -9.09 -9.71 -1.61
CA ILE A 1 -10.34 -10.49 -1.62
C ILE A 1 -10.96 -10.34 -2.99
N LYS A 2 -11.43 -11.45 -3.58
CA LYS A 2 -12.23 -11.46 -4.82
C LYS A 2 -13.67 -11.82 -4.48
N ILE A 3 -14.61 -11.07 -5.04
CA ILE A 3 -16.04 -11.40 -5.00
C ILE A 3 -16.40 -11.82 -6.42
N ARG A 4 -16.90 -13.04 -6.59
CA ARG A 4 -17.32 -13.55 -7.89
C ARG A 4 -18.84 -13.44 -8.00
N LEU A 5 -19.31 -12.81 -9.05
CA LEU A 5 -20.69 -12.80 -9.46
C LEU A 5 -20.81 -13.67 -10.71
N THR A 6 -21.81 -14.55 -10.74
CA THR A 6 -22.00 -15.47 -11.86
C THR A 6 -23.46 -15.47 -12.25
N ALA A 7 -23.73 -15.34 -13.54
CA ALA A 7 -25.07 -15.49 -14.11
C ALA A 7 -25.03 -16.52 -15.24
N LYS A 8 -26.17 -17.15 -15.51
CA LYS A 8 -26.40 -18.02 -16.67
C LYS A 8 -27.55 -17.42 -17.48
N ALA A 9 -27.29 -17.13 -18.75
CA ALA A 9 -28.25 -16.57 -19.69
C ALA A 9 -27.94 -17.05 -21.12
N ASP A 10 -28.83 -16.77 -22.04
CA ASP A 10 -28.73 -17.21 -23.45
C ASP A 10 -27.77 -16.32 -24.25
N SER A 11 -27.41 -15.13 -23.76
CA SER A 11 -26.39 -14.26 -24.33
C SER A 11 -25.53 -13.60 -23.24
N HIS A 12 -24.39 -13.04 -23.65
CA HIS A 12 -23.48 -12.29 -22.77
C HIS A 12 -24.16 -11.04 -22.23
N GLU A 13 -24.88 -10.32 -23.07
CA GLU A 13 -25.59 -9.09 -22.71
C GLU A 13 -26.64 -9.35 -21.63
N LEU A 14 -27.43 -10.42 -21.77
CA LEU A 14 -28.41 -10.82 -20.76
C LEU A 14 -27.73 -11.25 -19.44
N ALA A 15 -26.58 -11.92 -19.52
CA ALA A 15 -25.84 -12.28 -18.33
C ALA A 15 -25.30 -11.03 -17.60
N GLU A 16 -24.81 -10.03 -18.31
CA GLU A 16 -24.37 -8.75 -17.73
C GLU A 16 -25.54 -7.99 -17.09
N GLU A 17 -26.71 -7.94 -17.73
CA GLU A 17 -27.91 -7.34 -17.14
C GLU A 17 -28.34 -8.01 -15.82
N LEU A 18 -28.17 -9.34 -15.70
CA LEU A 18 -28.46 -10.06 -14.46
C LEU A 18 -27.41 -9.80 -13.36
N ILE A 19 -26.14 -9.54 -13.73
CA ILE A 19 -25.05 -9.27 -12.80
C ILE A 19 -25.09 -7.81 -12.30
N ALA A 20 -25.43 -6.86 -13.13
CA ALA A 20 -25.32 -5.42 -12.86
C ALA A 20 -26.00 -4.97 -11.55
N PRO A 21 -27.23 -5.42 -11.18
CA PRO A 21 -27.84 -5.04 -9.92
C PRO A 21 -27.08 -5.57 -8.70
N MET A 22 -26.46 -6.74 -8.80
CA MET A 22 -25.68 -7.33 -7.72
C MET A 22 -24.33 -6.62 -7.58
N GLU A 23 -23.68 -6.30 -8.69
CA GLU A 23 -22.46 -5.50 -8.69
C GLU A 23 -22.69 -4.13 -8.04
N SER A 24 -23.79 -3.46 -8.40
CA SER A 24 -24.17 -2.18 -7.80
C SER A 24 -24.28 -2.29 -6.27
N ARG A 25 -24.96 -3.33 -5.77
CA ARG A 25 -25.07 -3.56 -4.32
C ARG A 25 -23.74 -3.87 -3.64
N VAL A 26 -22.83 -4.56 -4.31
CA VAL A 26 -21.47 -4.80 -3.79
C VAL A 26 -20.73 -3.48 -3.71
N ARG A 27 -20.77 -2.65 -4.75
CA ARG A 27 -20.13 -1.33 -4.78
C ARG A 27 -20.71 -0.38 -3.74
N GLU A 28 -22.02 -0.36 -3.53
CA GLU A 28 -22.67 0.42 -2.47
C GLU A 28 -22.14 0.04 -1.08
N ARG A 29 -21.99 -1.25 -0.80
CA ARG A 29 -21.58 -1.75 0.52
C ARG A 29 -20.10 -1.59 0.78
N LEU A 30 -19.27 -1.82 -0.22
CA LEU A 30 -17.81 -1.83 -0.10
C LEU A 30 -17.17 -0.49 -0.49
N GLY A 31 -17.88 0.33 -1.27
CA GLY A 31 -17.42 1.65 -1.68
C GLY A 31 -16.00 1.61 -2.25
N ARG A 32 -15.16 2.45 -1.70
CA ARG A 32 -13.74 2.59 -2.11
C ARG A 32 -12.87 1.34 -1.93
N LEU A 33 -13.36 0.30 -1.25
CA LEU A 33 -12.64 -0.97 -1.15
C LEU A 33 -12.65 -1.74 -2.48
N VAL A 34 -13.66 -1.52 -3.31
CA VAL A 34 -13.69 -2.07 -4.67
C VAL A 34 -12.77 -1.22 -5.54
N PHE A 35 -11.67 -1.79 -5.98
CA PHE A 35 -10.69 -1.07 -6.79
C PHE A 35 -10.75 -1.43 -8.28
N GLY A 36 -11.35 -2.55 -8.63
CA GLY A 36 -11.41 -3.00 -10.01
C GLY A 36 -12.33 -4.21 -10.18
N THR A 37 -12.59 -4.55 -11.42
CA THR A 37 -13.34 -5.74 -11.88
C THR A 37 -12.48 -6.56 -12.83
N ASP A 38 -12.81 -7.84 -12.92
CA ASP A 38 -12.24 -8.81 -13.85
C ASP A 38 -10.71 -8.84 -13.84
N GLU A 39 -10.06 -8.48 -14.94
CA GLU A 39 -8.61 -8.53 -15.09
C GLU A 39 -7.87 -7.29 -14.55
N GLN A 40 -8.60 -6.35 -13.94
CA GLN A 40 -7.96 -5.17 -13.35
C GLN A 40 -7.18 -5.55 -12.11
N THR A 41 -5.88 -5.29 -12.13
CA THR A 41 -5.00 -5.46 -10.97
C THR A 41 -4.75 -4.12 -10.28
N ILE A 42 -4.44 -4.15 -8.99
CA ILE A 42 -4.17 -2.93 -8.23
C ILE A 42 -2.92 -2.21 -8.76
N GLU A 43 -1.95 -2.95 -9.22
CA GLU A 43 -0.73 -2.42 -9.83
C GLU A 43 -1.06 -1.63 -11.10
N ARG A 44 -1.93 -2.19 -11.94
CA ARG A 44 -2.36 -1.52 -13.18
C ARG A 44 -3.09 -0.22 -12.88
N ILE A 45 -3.98 -0.24 -11.91
CA ILE A 45 -4.73 0.96 -11.49
C ILE A 45 -3.79 2.03 -10.95
N ILE A 46 -2.80 1.65 -10.14
CA ILE A 46 -1.78 2.59 -9.63
C ILE A 46 -0.99 3.19 -10.79
N MET A 47 -0.59 2.38 -11.78
CA MET A 47 0.09 2.86 -12.98
C MET A 47 -0.76 3.86 -13.76
N ASP A 48 -2.04 3.56 -13.97
CA ASP A 48 -2.95 4.43 -14.72
C ASP A 48 -3.20 5.75 -13.97
N LEU A 49 -3.31 5.72 -12.64
CA LEU A 49 -3.36 6.91 -11.78
C LEU A 49 -2.07 7.74 -11.87
N ALA A 50 -0.92 7.09 -11.78
CA ALA A 50 0.38 7.76 -11.93
C ALA A 50 0.48 8.48 -13.28
N ARG A 51 0.14 7.77 -14.35
CA ARG A 51 0.13 8.32 -15.72
C ARG A 51 -0.82 9.51 -15.85
N SER A 52 -2.05 9.39 -15.33
CA SER A 52 -3.06 10.45 -15.45
C SER A 52 -2.69 11.73 -14.71
N LYS A 53 -1.91 11.61 -13.64
CA LYS A 53 -1.44 12.74 -12.80
C LYS A 53 -0.04 13.23 -13.20
N GLY A 54 0.66 12.52 -14.06
CA GLY A 54 2.06 12.79 -14.35
C GLY A 54 2.98 12.53 -13.15
N TRP A 55 2.59 11.66 -12.25
CA TRP A 55 3.34 11.35 -11.02
C TRP A 55 4.23 10.13 -11.18
N SER A 56 5.40 10.23 -10.58
CA SER A 56 6.34 9.12 -10.42
C SER A 56 6.16 8.46 -9.04
N ILE A 57 6.54 7.18 -8.94
CA ILE A 57 6.36 6.37 -7.74
C ILE A 57 7.70 5.79 -7.28
N GLY A 58 7.94 5.84 -5.97
CA GLY A 58 9.03 5.15 -5.29
C GLY A 58 8.55 4.33 -4.11
N THR A 59 9.42 3.51 -3.54
CA THR A 59 9.14 2.76 -2.31
C THR A 59 10.30 2.81 -1.32
N ALA A 60 9.97 2.77 -0.01
CA ALA A 60 10.92 2.62 1.08
C ALA A 60 10.50 1.44 1.96
N GLU A 61 11.18 0.32 1.82
CA GLU A 61 10.74 -0.94 2.38
C GLU A 61 11.68 -1.46 3.49
N SER A 62 11.10 -1.84 4.61
CA SER A 62 11.81 -2.58 5.65
C SER A 62 11.29 -4.02 5.71
N ALA A 63 10.23 -4.29 6.45
CA ALA A 63 9.72 -5.64 6.67
C ALA A 63 9.27 -6.37 5.39
N THR A 64 8.82 -5.67 4.36
CA THR A 64 8.43 -6.23 3.07
C THR A 64 9.61 -6.59 2.18
N GLY A 65 10.78 -5.93 2.39
CA GLY A 65 12.04 -6.33 1.76
C GLY A 65 12.03 -6.29 0.22
N GLY A 66 11.36 -5.30 -0.38
CA GLY A 66 11.29 -5.12 -1.83
C GLY A 66 10.04 -5.71 -2.49
N MET A 67 9.11 -6.31 -1.74
CA MET A 67 7.90 -6.93 -2.31
C MET A 67 6.94 -5.91 -2.93
N VAL A 68 6.85 -4.69 -2.40
CA VAL A 68 6.02 -3.63 -2.99
C VAL A 68 6.59 -3.20 -4.34
N ALA A 69 7.90 -2.96 -4.38
CA ALA A 69 8.62 -2.65 -5.61
C ALA A 69 8.50 -3.76 -6.65
N ALA A 70 8.69 -5.02 -6.24
CA ALA A 70 8.56 -6.18 -7.13
C ALA A 70 7.17 -6.26 -7.77
N ARG A 71 6.11 -6.00 -7.02
CA ARG A 71 4.75 -5.96 -7.56
C ARG A 71 4.53 -4.80 -8.53
N LEU A 72 5.01 -3.61 -8.23
CA LEU A 72 4.91 -2.45 -9.13
C LEU A 72 5.68 -2.66 -10.43
N THR A 73 6.84 -3.31 -10.35
CA THR A 73 7.68 -3.59 -11.52
C THR A 73 7.24 -4.82 -12.33
N SER A 74 6.32 -5.63 -11.82
CA SER A 74 5.77 -6.78 -12.55
C SER A 74 4.93 -6.40 -13.77
N ILE A 75 4.51 -5.13 -13.87
CA ILE A 75 3.67 -4.66 -14.97
C ILE A 75 4.55 -4.14 -16.11
N PRO A 76 4.30 -4.57 -17.36
CA PRO A 76 4.98 -4.00 -18.51
C PRO A 76 4.77 -2.49 -18.61
N GLY A 77 5.86 -1.75 -18.83
CA GLY A 77 5.84 -0.29 -18.90
C GLY A 77 6.00 0.42 -17.53
N SER A 78 6.30 -0.31 -16.46
CA SER A 78 6.52 0.25 -15.12
C SER A 78 7.64 1.31 -15.07
N SER A 79 8.66 1.21 -15.93
CA SER A 79 9.75 2.18 -16.01
C SER A 79 9.30 3.61 -16.36
N ALA A 80 8.09 3.78 -16.88
CA ALA A 80 7.55 5.11 -17.20
C ALA A 80 7.09 5.88 -15.96
N PHE A 81 6.88 5.22 -14.83
CA PHE A 81 6.39 5.84 -13.59
C PHE A 81 7.15 5.42 -12.33
N PHE A 82 7.77 4.25 -12.30
CA PHE A 82 8.50 3.76 -11.13
C PHE A 82 9.95 4.23 -11.14
N ARG A 83 10.33 5.00 -10.10
CA ARG A 83 11.66 5.61 -9.96
C ARG A 83 12.67 4.65 -9.33
N GLY A 84 12.21 3.85 -8.37
CA GLY A 84 13.08 2.94 -7.64
C GLY A 84 12.56 2.60 -6.25
N SER A 85 13.37 1.85 -5.53
CA SER A 85 13.08 1.41 -4.16
C SER A 85 14.32 1.47 -3.28
N VAL A 86 14.14 1.92 -2.04
CA VAL A 86 15.16 1.77 -0.99
C VAL A 86 14.71 0.68 -0.02
N VAL A 87 15.43 -0.43 0.03
CA VAL A 87 15.21 -1.47 1.05
C VAL A 87 16.02 -1.07 2.31
N ALA A 88 15.39 -0.30 3.18
CA ALA A 88 15.97 0.20 4.42
C ALA A 88 15.76 -0.80 5.57
N TYR A 89 16.39 -1.98 5.48
CA TYR A 89 16.16 -3.08 6.41
C TYR A 89 16.80 -2.83 7.77
N HIS A 90 17.99 -2.26 7.79
CA HIS A 90 18.71 -1.87 8.99
C HIS A 90 18.50 -0.39 9.31
N GLU A 91 18.61 -0.01 10.57
CA GLU A 91 18.42 1.39 11.01
C GLU A 91 19.40 2.36 10.36
N ASP A 92 20.67 1.95 10.19
CA ASP A 92 21.68 2.78 9.55
C ASP A 92 21.29 3.17 8.12
N ILE A 93 20.57 2.28 7.41
CA ILE A 93 20.06 2.57 6.07
C ILE A 93 18.90 3.56 6.14
N LYS A 94 18.04 3.45 7.17
CA LYS A 94 16.97 4.43 7.40
C LYS A 94 17.55 5.83 7.64
N ARG A 95 18.60 5.92 8.48
CA ARG A 95 19.29 7.18 8.76
C ARG A 95 20.12 7.67 7.58
N GLY A 96 20.93 6.81 6.99
CA GLY A 96 21.93 7.20 5.99
C GLY A 96 21.33 7.49 4.61
N LEU A 97 20.37 6.69 4.12
CA LEU A 97 19.79 6.86 2.79
C LEU A 97 18.46 7.60 2.79
N LEU A 98 17.68 7.49 3.86
CA LEU A 98 16.35 8.09 3.96
C LEU A 98 16.32 9.28 4.91
N ALA A 99 17.45 9.67 5.47
CA ALA A 99 17.58 10.79 6.40
C ALA A 99 16.56 10.75 7.58
N VAL A 100 16.13 9.54 8.00
CA VAL A 100 15.22 9.39 9.13
C VAL A 100 15.92 9.94 10.38
N PRO A 101 15.31 10.92 11.09
CA PRO A 101 15.92 11.52 12.25
C PRO A 101 16.18 10.48 13.36
N GLU A 102 17.38 10.49 13.93
CA GLU A 102 17.73 9.60 15.05
C GLU A 102 16.79 9.79 16.24
N GLN A 103 16.41 11.06 16.50
CA GLN A 103 15.45 11.39 17.54
C GLN A 103 14.08 10.71 17.33
N ALA A 104 13.59 10.65 16.08
CA ALA A 104 12.32 9.97 15.78
C ALA A 104 12.38 8.47 16.09
N ILE A 105 13.52 7.84 15.81
CA ILE A 105 13.74 6.42 16.15
C ILE A 105 13.84 6.24 17.67
N ALA A 106 14.60 7.11 18.36
CA ALA A 106 14.79 7.01 19.80
C ALA A 106 13.50 7.25 20.60
N GLU A 107 12.65 8.19 20.15
CA GLU A 107 11.40 8.53 20.85
C GLU A 107 10.24 7.59 20.54
N HIS A 108 10.17 7.06 19.32
CA HIS A 108 8.97 6.34 18.85
C HIS A 108 9.24 4.88 18.45
N GLY A 109 10.51 4.47 18.38
CA GLY A 109 10.91 3.17 17.87
C GLY A 109 10.83 3.06 16.35
N VAL A 110 11.54 2.06 15.80
CA VAL A 110 11.59 1.85 14.33
C VAL A 110 10.25 1.42 13.73
N VAL A 111 9.34 0.87 14.54
CA VAL A 111 8.00 0.44 14.12
C VAL A 111 6.97 1.44 14.61
N SER A 112 6.95 2.61 13.99
CA SER A 112 6.07 3.72 14.37
C SER A 112 5.63 4.56 13.17
N GLU A 113 4.52 5.28 13.31
CA GLU A 113 4.03 6.18 12.25
C GLU A 113 5.01 7.34 11.97
N PRO A 114 5.61 8.00 12.96
CA PRO A 114 6.61 9.04 12.68
C PRO A 114 7.80 8.53 11.86
N VAL A 115 8.32 7.34 12.17
CA VAL A 115 9.43 6.74 11.41
C VAL A 115 8.98 6.34 10.00
N ALA A 116 7.79 5.76 9.83
CA ALA A 116 7.26 5.43 8.50
C ALA A 116 7.07 6.69 7.63
N ILE A 117 6.56 7.79 8.22
CA ILE A 117 6.44 9.10 7.55
C ILE A 117 7.81 9.60 7.11
N ALA A 118 8.78 9.63 8.03
CA ALA A 118 10.13 10.07 7.71
C ALA A 118 10.80 9.20 6.62
N MET A 119 10.56 7.89 6.64
CA MET A 119 11.02 7.00 5.55
C MET A 119 10.38 7.35 4.21
N ALA A 120 9.08 7.67 4.19
CA ALA A 120 8.39 8.03 2.95
C ALA A 120 8.89 9.36 2.39
N ASP A 121 9.01 10.38 3.25
CA ASP A 121 9.48 11.70 2.86
C ASP A 121 10.95 11.68 2.40
N GLY A 122 11.82 11.01 3.14
CA GLY A 122 13.21 10.84 2.76
C GLY A 122 13.42 10.08 1.45
N ALA A 123 12.58 9.07 1.18
CA ALA A 123 12.64 8.36 -0.09
C ALA A 123 12.05 9.17 -1.24
N ALA A 124 11.08 10.06 -1.01
CA ALA A 124 10.56 10.99 -2.01
C ALA A 124 11.67 11.91 -2.50
N GLU A 125 12.49 12.44 -1.58
CA GLU A 125 13.65 13.25 -1.90
C GLU A 125 14.75 12.43 -2.61
N ALA A 126 15.18 11.31 -2.01
CA ALA A 126 16.29 10.50 -2.52
C ALA A 126 16.01 9.91 -3.92
N LEU A 127 14.77 9.57 -4.23
CA LEU A 127 14.37 9.00 -5.51
C LEU A 127 13.81 10.05 -6.48
N SER A 128 13.63 11.29 -6.05
CA SER A 128 12.89 12.33 -6.78
C SER A 128 11.54 11.80 -7.26
N ALA A 129 10.78 11.19 -6.34
CA ALA A 129 9.50 10.56 -6.61
C ALA A 129 8.34 11.38 -6.02
N ASP A 130 7.27 11.57 -6.79
CA ASP A 130 6.08 12.31 -6.35
C ASP A 130 5.25 11.53 -5.33
N VAL A 131 5.21 10.22 -5.46
CA VAL A 131 4.50 9.32 -4.55
C VAL A 131 5.48 8.30 -3.99
N VAL A 132 5.51 8.13 -2.68
CA VAL A 132 6.30 7.07 -2.05
C VAL A 132 5.45 6.28 -1.08
N VAL A 133 5.57 4.97 -1.18
CA VAL A 133 5.02 4.04 -0.19
C VAL A 133 6.14 3.57 0.71
N SER A 134 6.04 3.83 2.01
CA SER A 134 6.97 3.27 2.99
C SER A 134 6.32 2.19 3.84
N VAL A 135 7.13 1.22 4.27
CA VAL A 135 6.71 0.12 5.12
C VAL A 135 7.76 -0.16 6.18
N THR A 136 7.35 -0.13 7.44
CA THR A 136 8.11 -0.67 8.57
C THR A 136 7.24 -1.60 9.40
N GLY A 137 7.80 -2.50 10.22
CA GLY A 137 6.96 -3.37 11.02
C GLY A 137 7.66 -4.60 11.57
N SER A 138 6.97 -5.30 12.48
CA SER A 138 7.35 -6.57 13.11
C SER A 138 6.62 -7.74 12.43
N ALA A 139 7.28 -8.37 11.45
CA ALA A 139 6.66 -9.46 10.70
C ALA A 139 6.81 -10.84 11.37
N GLY A 140 7.58 -10.94 12.45
CA GLY A 140 7.84 -12.19 13.17
C GLY A 140 9.00 -13.04 12.59
N PRO A 141 9.29 -14.25 13.16
CA PRO A 141 8.47 -14.92 14.18
C PRO A 141 8.54 -14.30 15.58
N ASP A 142 9.68 -13.68 15.92
CA ASP A 142 9.85 -13.03 17.21
C ASP A 142 9.36 -11.59 17.16
N PRO A 143 8.73 -11.09 18.26
CA PRO A 143 8.40 -9.69 18.34
C PRO A 143 9.68 -8.85 18.38
N GLN A 144 9.62 -7.67 17.75
CA GLN A 144 10.63 -6.63 17.94
C GLN A 144 10.11 -5.64 19.00
N GLU A 145 10.21 -4.34 18.77
CA GLU A 145 9.64 -3.31 19.66
C GLU A 145 8.11 -3.39 19.74
N GLN A 146 7.46 -3.98 18.74
CA GLN A 146 6.01 -4.14 18.62
C GLN A 146 5.63 -5.61 18.47
N PRO A 147 4.41 -6.00 18.87
CA PRO A 147 3.90 -7.35 18.66
C PRO A 147 4.01 -7.80 17.21
N VAL A 148 4.21 -9.10 17.01
CA VAL A 148 4.22 -9.71 15.67
C VAL A 148 2.91 -9.39 14.92
N GLY A 149 3.03 -9.01 13.67
CA GLY A 149 1.92 -8.57 12.82
C GLY A 149 1.66 -7.05 12.86
N THR A 150 2.32 -6.30 13.76
CA THR A 150 2.24 -4.83 13.75
C THR A 150 3.02 -4.27 12.57
N MET A 151 2.31 -3.70 11.62
CA MET A 151 2.90 -3.11 10.42
C MET A 151 2.46 -1.65 10.31
N VAL A 152 3.38 -0.80 9.90
CA VAL A 152 3.12 0.61 9.66
C VAL A 152 3.39 0.90 8.20
N ILE A 153 2.40 1.51 7.55
CA ILE A 153 2.47 1.89 6.14
C ILE A 153 2.27 3.40 6.08
N ALA A 154 3.19 4.12 5.44
CA ALA A 154 2.96 5.51 5.10
C ALA A 154 2.92 5.70 3.58
N VAL A 155 2.21 6.73 3.16
CA VAL A 155 2.16 7.16 1.77
C VAL A 155 2.42 8.67 1.74
N HIS A 156 3.45 9.04 1.00
CA HIS A 156 3.77 10.41 0.61
C HIS A 156 3.13 10.72 -0.74
N THR A 157 2.58 11.90 -0.89
CA THR A 157 2.16 12.48 -2.18
C THR A 157 2.52 13.96 -2.18
N PRO A 158 2.49 14.67 -3.33
CA PRO A 158 2.70 16.12 -3.38
C PRO A 158 1.77 16.94 -2.46
N GLU A 159 0.64 16.36 -2.06
CA GLU A 159 -0.33 17.04 -1.21
C GLU A 159 -0.03 16.87 0.28
N ARG A 160 0.40 15.68 0.70
CA ARG A 160 0.66 15.33 2.11
C ARG A 160 1.27 13.95 2.26
N THR A 161 1.80 13.69 3.45
CA THR A 161 2.20 12.35 3.91
C THR A 161 1.28 11.89 5.05
N MET A 162 0.82 10.66 4.98
CA MET A 162 0.03 10.03 6.05
C MET A 162 0.50 8.62 6.31
N ALA A 163 0.42 8.20 7.56
CA ALA A 163 0.74 6.83 7.97
C ALA A 163 -0.46 6.13 8.60
N ARG A 164 -0.37 4.81 8.64
CA ARG A 164 -1.32 3.96 9.31
C ARG A 164 -0.67 2.73 9.88
N THR A 165 -0.99 2.45 11.15
CA THR A 165 -0.64 1.21 11.83
C THR A 165 -1.76 0.19 11.64
N VAL A 166 -1.39 -1.03 11.27
CA VAL A 166 -2.28 -2.18 11.10
C VAL A 166 -1.74 -3.37 11.87
N SER A 167 -2.63 -4.22 12.37
CA SER A 167 -2.28 -5.51 12.97
C SER A 167 -2.78 -6.62 12.06
N LEU A 168 -1.86 -7.40 11.53
CA LEU A 168 -2.13 -8.45 10.54
C LEU A 168 -1.89 -9.83 11.15
N PRO A 169 -2.81 -10.77 10.99
CA PRO A 169 -2.68 -12.14 11.48
C PRO A 169 -1.82 -12.98 10.53
N GLY A 170 -1.22 -14.02 11.08
CA GLY A 170 -0.52 -15.05 10.32
C GLY A 170 0.96 -15.15 10.65
N ASP A 171 1.62 -16.02 9.90
CA ASP A 171 3.07 -16.17 9.91
C ASP A 171 3.75 -15.00 9.18
N ARG A 172 5.07 -14.98 9.23
CA ARG A 172 5.91 -13.94 8.60
C ARG A 172 5.62 -13.76 7.11
N GLU A 173 5.40 -14.83 6.38
CA GLU A 173 5.14 -14.77 4.94
C GLU A 173 3.78 -14.08 4.67
N ARG A 174 2.74 -14.50 5.39
CA ARG A 174 1.40 -13.92 5.27
C ARG A 174 1.36 -12.46 5.69
N VAL A 175 1.99 -12.11 6.81
CA VAL A 175 2.07 -10.72 7.28
C VAL A 175 2.72 -9.84 6.21
N ARG A 176 3.83 -10.25 5.63
CA ARG A 176 4.50 -9.52 4.56
C ARG A 176 3.65 -9.40 3.30
N ALA A 177 2.99 -10.48 2.88
CA ALA A 177 2.11 -10.50 1.70
C ALA A 177 0.88 -9.59 1.88
N TYR A 178 0.25 -9.65 3.05
CA TYR A 178 -0.90 -8.78 3.37
C TYR A 178 -0.49 -7.32 3.48
N THR A 179 0.66 -7.04 4.09
CA THR A 179 1.23 -5.69 4.15
C THR A 179 1.47 -5.13 2.76
N THR A 180 2.08 -5.90 1.89
CA THR A 180 2.35 -5.49 0.49
C THR A 180 1.05 -5.13 -0.24
N THR A 181 0.02 -5.95 -0.09
CA THR A 181 -1.29 -5.68 -0.69
C THR A 181 -1.95 -4.43 -0.07
N GLY A 182 -1.87 -4.30 1.26
CA GLY A 182 -2.36 -3.14 2.00
C GLY A 182 -1.64 -1.84 1.58
N ALA A 183 -0.33 -1.89 1.42
CA ALA A 183 0.50 -0.77 0.98
C ALA A 183 0.08 -0.25 -0.40
N LEU A 184 -0.10 -1.15 -1.36
CA LEU A 184 -0.59 -0.80 -2.70
C LEU A 184 -2.01 -0.21 -2.65
N HIS A 185 -2.89 -0.78 -1.80
CA HIS A 185 -4.24 -0.25 -1.66
C HIS A 185 -4.26 1.16 -1.05
N LEU A 186 -3.44 1.42 -0.03
CA LEU A 186 -3.30 2.75 0.57
C LEU A 186 -2.70 3.76 -0.42
N ALA A 187 -1.70 3.34 -1.21
CA ALA A 187 -1.15 4.18 -2.29
C ALA A 187 -2.24 4.58 -3.29
N ARG A 188 -3.02 3.61 -3.77
CA ARG A 188 -4.14 3.88 -4.67
C ARG A 188 -5.13 4.88 -4.09
N LEU A 189 -5.54 4.69 -2.83
CA LEU A 189 -6.47 5.59 -2.15
C LEU A 189 -5.89 7.01 -2.04
N ALA A 190 -4.65 7.14 -1.61
CA ALA A 190 -3.97 8.42 -1.50
C ALA A 190 -3.90 9.14 -2.86
N MET A 191 -3.51 8.42 -3.91
CA MET A 191 -3.44 8.96 -5.27
C MET A 191 -4.80 9.34 -5.85
N SER A 192 -5.89 8.72 -5.40
CA SER A 192 -7.26 9.09 -5.78
C SER A 192 -7.84 10.25 -4.95
N GLY A 193 -7.10 10.77 -3.97
CA GLY A 193 -7.61 11.75 -3.02
C GLY A 193 -8.51 11.16 -1.93
N ASP A 194 -8.73 9.85 -1.96
CA ASP A 194 -9.54 9.10 -0.98
C ASP A 194 -8.71 8.72 0.25
N TRP A 195 -8.12 9.72 0.89
CA TRP A 195 -7.35 9.48 2.10
C TRP A 195 -8.18 8.83 3.19
N TRP A 196 -7.55 7.90 3.91
CA TRP A 196 -8.16 7.34 5.12
C TRP A 196 -8.16 8.38 6.23
N SER A 197 -9.32 8.72 6.77
CA SER A 197 -9.47 9.57 7.95
C SER A 197 -9.90 8.72 9.16
N GLY A 198 -9.18 8.85 10.26
CA GLY A 198 -9.53 8.23 11.53
C GLY A 198 -9.20 6.73 11.68
N ARG A 199 -9.25 6.24 12.91
CA ARG A 199 -9.19 4.80 13.20
C ARG A 199 -10.51 4.17 12.76
N PRO A 200 -10.52 3.00 12.10
CA PRO A 200 -11.76 2.25 11.92
C PRO A 200 -12.34 1.96 13.31
N LYS A 201 -13.62 2.18 13.48
CA LYS A 201 -14.32 1.96 14.77
C LYS A 201 -14.21 0.53 15.31
N SER A 202 -13.67 -0.41 14.55
CA SER A 202 -13.58 -1.83 14.88
C SER A 202 -12.18 -2.44 14.85
N GLY A 203 -11.11 -1.71 14.60
CA GLY A 203 -9.73 -2.26 14.62
C GLY A 203 -9.42 -3.42 13.67
N ARG A 204 -10.34 -3.83 12.84
CA ARG A 204 -10.17 -4.91 11.86
C ARG A 204 -10.29 -4.36 10.45
N TRP A 205 -9.23 -4.57 9.68
CA TRP A 205 -9.30 -4.54 8.23
C TRP A 205 -9.74 -5.93 7.77
N ILE A 206 -10.83 -5.96 7.07
CA ILE A 206 -11.16 -7.12 6.26
C ILE A 206 -10.51 -6.92 4.91
#